data_7067f0dc2a43ccf10eac154e055e4bb4
#
_entry.id   7067f0dc2a43ccf10eac154e055e4bb4
#
_cell.length_a   1.000
_cell.length_b   1.000
_cell.length_c   1.000
_cell.angle_alpha   90.00
_cell.angle_beta   90.00
_cell.angle_gamma   90.00
#
_symmetry.space_group_name_H-M   'P 1'
#
loop_
_entity.id
_entity.type
_entity.pdbx_description
1 polymer ?
#
loop_
_entity_poly.entity_id
_entity_poly.type
_entity_poly.pdbx_seq_one_letter_code
_entity_poly.pdbx_strand_id
1 'polypeptide(L)'
;MDQINQEFFDAAARGDFEKVCSMVSKGANVNVANGDGRTALMRSAKRGYDNIVRYLLDNGADVRARDKNNKTALMGAAKKGHLEICRMLEHAGADVNSHDNKGRTALMRAALLGETEVVNYLIGKGADVNAKDEEGRTALMEATTAYKLEEMKSLLDAGADVNAVDNKGCTALMRAAYIGYPELIRFLIEHGADKTLKDYQGNLAIHYVRKECFEDLQGLLK
;
A
#
# COMPACT_ATOMS: atom_id res chain seq x y z
N MET A 1 5.85 5.62 29.35
CA MET A 1 5.71 4.14 29.33
C MET A 1 6.47 3.65 30.55
N ASP A 2 5.86 2.82 31.38
CA ASP A 2 6.55 2.17 32.49
C ASP A 2 7.51 1.06 32.00
N GLN A 3 8.32 0.51 32.90
CA GLN A 3 9.38 -0.43 32.52
C GLN A 3 8.84 -1.71 31.87
N ILE A 4 7.76 -2.30 32.39
CA ILE A 4 7.20 -3.56 31.87
C ILE A 4 6.65 -3.37 30.44
N ASN A 5 5.95 -2.27 30.22
CA ASN A 5 5.42 -1.91 28.91
C ASN A 5 6.52 -1.57 27.89
N GLN A 6 7.63 -0.95 28.34
CA GLN A 6 8.79 -0.70 27.49
C GLN A 6 9.47 -2.00 27.07
N GLU A 7 9.72 -2.91 28.02
CA GLU A 7 10.32 -4.22 27.73
C GLU A 7 9.45 -5.06 26.79
N PHE A 8 8.13 -5.06 27.02
CA PHE A 8 7.15 -5.70 26.12
C PHE A 8 7.22 -5.15 24.71
N PHE A 9 7.14 -3.83 24.56
CA PHE A 9 7.19 -3.17 23.26
C PHE A 9 8.48 -3.46 22.50
N ASP A 10 9.63 -3.43 23.20
CA ASP A 10 10.93 -3.71 22.61
C ASP A 10 11.09 -5.18 22.23
N ALA A 11 10.56 -6.11 23.04
CA ALA A 11 10.52 -7.54 22.71
C ALA A 11 9.72 -7.79 21.43
N ALA A 12 8.52 -7.23 21.32
CA ALA A 12 7.69 -7.33 20.10
C ALA A 12 8.39 -6.71 18.89
N ALA A 13 9.09 -5.59 19.06
CA ALA A 13 9.84 -4.94 17.99
C ALA A 13 11.05 -5.75 17.50
N ARG A 14 11.63 -6.63 18.34
CA ARG A 14 12.77 -7.51 18.00
C ARG A 14 12.36 -8.91 17.55
N GLY A 15 11.11 -9.30 17.74
CA GLY A 15 10.64 -10.65 17.41
C GLY A 15 10.86 -11.68 18.54
N ASP A 16 11.11 -11.23 19.76
CA ASP A 16 11.34 -12.07 20.92
C ASP A 16 9.99 -12.57 21.49
N PHE A 17 9.51 -13.66 20.92
CA PHE A 17 8.18 -14.22 21.24
C PHE A 17 8.07 -14.64 22.71
N GLU A 18 9.09 -15.31 23.26
CA GLU A 18 9.07 -15.79 24.64
C GLU A 18 9.00 -14.61 25.63
N LYS A 19 9.76 -13.57 25.36
CA LYS A 19 9.74 -12.34 26.15
C LYS A 19 8.39 -11.64 26.05
N VAL A 20 7.78 -11.58 24.86
CA VAL A 20 6.43 -11.01 24.65
C VAL A 20 5.42 -11.75 25.54
N CYS A 21 5.39 -13.09 25.49
CA CYS A 21 4.49 -13.90 26.31
C CYS A 21 4.72 -13.67 27.81
N SER A 22 5.98 -13.67 28.23
CA SER A 22 6.36 -13.41 29.63
C SER A 22 5.91 -12.03 30.11
N MET A 23 6.03 -10.98 29.28
CA MET A 23 5.62 -9.63 29.69
C MET A 23 4.10 -9.49 29.76
N VAL A 24 3.36 -10.07 28.81
CA VAL A 24 1.88 -10.09 28.85
C VAL A 24 1.37 -10.83 30.09
N SER A 25 1.96 -12.00 30.43
CA SER A 25 1.59 -12.73 31.65
C SER A 25 1.86 -11.98 32.95
N LYS A 26 2.81 -11.04 32.93
CA LYS A 26 3.13 -10.12 34.05
C LYS A 26 2.29 -8.85 34.05
N GLY A 27 1.31 -8.73 33.14
CA GLY A 27 0.37 -7.60 33.09
C GLY A 27 0.81 -6.44 32.20
N ALA A 28 1.71 -6.65 31.24
CA ALA A 28 2.00 -5.63 30.24
C ALA A 28 0.72 -5.29 29.45
N ASN A 29 0.50 -4.01 29.18
CA ASN A 29 -0.62 -3.57 28.37
C ASN A 29 -0.35 -3.87 26.88
N VAL A 30 -1.09 -4.82 26.31
CA VAL A 30 -0.96 -5.25 24.90
C VAL A 30 -1.14 -4.07 23.92
N ASN A 31 -1.94 -3.07 24.31
CA ASN A 31 -2.24 -1.90 23.50
C ASN A 31 -1.36 -0.69 23.81
N VAL A 32 -0.29 -0.87 24.59
CA VAL A 32 0.64 0.23 24.83
C VAL A 32 1.23 0.77 23.53
N ALA A 33 1.29 2.08 23.40
CA ALA A 33 1.86 2.74 22.24
C ALA A 33 3.08 3.58 22.63
N ASN A 34 4.07 3.62 21.75
CA ASN A 34 5.24 4.48 21.93
C ASN A 34 4.90 5.97 21.67
N GLY A 35 5.91 6.85 21.79
CA GLY A 35 5.78 8.28 21.54
C GLY A 35 5.25 8.65 20.14
N ASP A 36 5.34 7.76 19.16
CA ASP A 36 4.75 7.95 17.80
C ASP A 36 3.34 7.38 17.67
N GLY A 37 2.74 6.85 18.72
CA GLY A 37 1.44 6.17 18.68
C GLY A 37 1.50 4.74 18.14
N ARG A 38 2.70 4.18 17.94
CA ARG A 38 2.85 2.82 17.39
C ARG A 38 2.68 1.78 18.48
N THR A 39 1.84 0.76 18.22
CA THR A 39 1.65 -0.39 19.09
C THR A 39 2.62 -1.53 18.77
N ALA A 40 2.71 -2.50 19.69
CA ALA A 40 3.44 -3.75 19.46
C ALA A 40 2.91 -4.50 18.22
N LEU A 41 1.58 -4.55 18.03
CA LEU A 41 0.94 -5.16 16.86
C LEU A 41 1.43 -4.53 15.55
N MET A 42 1.48 -3.19 15.46
CA MET A 42 1.97 -2.49 14.26
C MET A 42 3.43 -2.81 13.95
N ARG A 43 4.27 -2.95 14.99
CA ARG A 43 5.69 -3.26 14.83
C ARG A 43 5.89 -4.69 14.35
N SER A 44 5.23 -5.64 15.00
CA SER A 44 5.32 -7.06 14.67
C SER A 44 4.74 -7.35 13.28
N ALA A 45 3.58 -6.75 12.95
CA ALA A 45 2.95 -6.90 11.64
C ALA A 45 3.85 -6.38 10.50
N LYS A 46 4.48 -5.22 10.67
CA LYS A 46 5.41 -4.68 9.66
C LYS A 46 6.69 -5.52 9.51
N ARG A 47 7.09 -6.27 10.54
CA ARG A 47 8.31 -7.07 10.57
C ARG A 47 8.10 -8.52 10.12
N GLY A 48 6.87 -8.99 10.00
CA GLY A 48 6.57 -10.36 9.60
C GLY A 48 6.66 -11.35 10.76
N TYR A 49 6.38 -10.94 11.99
CA TYR A 49 6.42 -11.82 13.15
C TYR A 49 5.06 -12.47 13.39
N ASP A 50 4.71 -13.46 12.60
CA ASP A 50 3.38 -14.11 12.56
C ASP A 50 2.93 -14.63 13.92
N ASN A 51 3.82 -15.30 14.66
CA ASN A 51 3.54 -15.84 15.98
C ASN A 51 3.21 -14.73 16.99
N ILE A 52 3.95 -13.63 16.95
CA ILE A 52 3.69 -12.48 17.83
C ILE A 52 2.38 -11.80 17.44
N VAL A 53 2.13 -11.58 16.14
CA VAL A 53 0.88 -10.97 15.67
C VAL A 53 -0.32 -11.79 16.14
N ARG A 54 -0.32 -13.11 15.93
CA ARG A 54 -1.37 -14.01 16.39
C ARG A 54 -1.58 -13.90 17.89
N TYR A 55 -0.51 -14.04 18.66
CA TYR A 55 -0.57 -13.98 20.13
C TYR A 55 -1.12 -12.62 20.62
N LEU A 56 -0.71 -11.50 20.01
CA LEU A 56 -1.21 -10.19 20.37
C LEU A 56 -2.71 -10.04 20.09
N LEU A 57 -3.18 -10.52 18.92
CA LEU A 57 -4.60 -10.50 18.57
C LEU A 57 -5.42 -11.37 19.54
N ASP A 58 -4.94 -12.56 19.87
CA ASP A 58 -5.59 -13.48 20.85
C ASP A 58 -5.66 -12.88 22.26
N ASN A 59 -4.76 -11.95 22.59
CA ASN A 59 -4.72 -11.24 23.88
C ASN A 59 -5.33 -9.82 23.80
N GLY A 60 -6.16 -9.52 22.81
CA GLY A 60 -6.96 -8.29 22.75
C GLY A 60 -6.20 -7.08 22.21
N ALA A 61 -5.19 -7.28 21.35
CA ALA A 61 -4.59 -6.18 20.64
C ALA A 61 -5.61 -5.46 19.74
N ASP A 62 -5.67 -4.14 19.84
CA ASP A 62 -6.55 -3.32 19.02
C ASP A 62 -6.04 -3.29 17.56
N VAL A 63 -6.72 -4.06 16.72
CA VAL A 63 -6.41 -4.16 15.28
C VAL A 63 -6.65 -2.84 14.54
N ARG A 64 -7.51 -1.96 15.08
CA ARG A 64 -7.86 -0.65 14.50
C ARG A 64 -6.99 0.50 15.01
N ALA A 65 -6.05 0.23 15.90
CA ALA A 65 -5.13 1.24 16.40
C ALA A 65 -4.43 1.98 15.26
N ARG A 66 -4.17 3.28 15.45
CA ARG A 66 -3.54 4.17 14.47
C ARG A 66 -2.36 4.90 15.09
N ASP A 67 -1.25 4.98 14.36
CA ASP A 67 -0.10 5.79 14.79
C ASP A 67 -0.36 7.30 14.51
N LYS A 68 0.57 8.18 14.90
CA LYS A 68 0.47 9.64 14.66
C LYS A 68 0.34 10.04 13.19
N ASN A 69 0.69 9.15 12.26
CA ASN A 69 0.48 9.35 10.83
C ASN A 69 -0.77 8.63 10.32
N ASN A 70 -1.67 8.23 11.22
CA ASN A 70 -2.89 7.50 10.91
C ASN A 70 -2.66 6.12 10.26
N LYS A 71 -1.46 5.53 10.42
CA LYS A 71 -1.11 4.22 9.86
C LYS A 71 -1.61 3.10 10.75
N THR A 72 -2.09 2.02 10.11
CA THR A 72 -2.55 0.79 10.78
C THR A 72 -1.52 -0.33 10.66
N ALA A 73 -1.72 -1.41 11.42
CA ALA A 73 -0.93 -2.63 11.31
C ALA A 73 -1.04 -3.24 9.90
N LEU A 74 -2.26 -3.26 9.31
CA LEU A 74 -2.51 -3.78 7.97
C LEU A 74 -1.69 -3.04 6.90
N MET A 75 -1.61 -1.72 6.95
CA MET A 75 -0.78 -0.93 6.03
C MET A 75 0.71 -1.28 6.14
N GLY A 76 1.16 -1.61 7.35
CA GLY A 76 2.53 -2.03 7.62
C GLY A 76 2.85 -3.39 7.03
N ALA A 77 1.97 -4.37 7.24
CA ALA A 77 2.06 -5.73 6.72
C ALA A 77 1.96 -5.75 5.18
N ALA A 78 0.96 -5.06 4.62
CA ALA A 78 0.73 -4.96 3.18
C ALA A 78 1.93 -4.38 2.43
N LYS A 79 2.53 -3.31 2.97
CA LYS A 79 3.75 -2.71 2.41
C LYS A 79 4.93 -3.68 2.34
N LYS A 80 4.94 -4.77 3.10
CA LYS A 80 6.05 -5.72 3.23
C LYS A 80 5.73 -7.11 2.71
N GLY A 81 4.60 -7.27 2.03
CA GLY A 81 4.18 -8.52 1.44
C GLY A 81 3.81 -9.62 2.45
N HIS A 82 3.56 -9.27 3.71
CA HIS A 82 3.25 -10.27 4.74
C HIS A 82 1.79 -10.73 4.63
N LEU A 83 1.50 -11.59 3.64
CA LEU A 83 0.15 -12.04 3.31
C LEU A 83 -0.57 -12.67 4.50
N GLU A 84 0.07 -13.60 5.22
CA GLU A 84 -0.57 -14.28 6.35
C GLU A 84 -0.92 -13.31 7.48
N ILE A 85 -0.08 -12.31 7.72
CA ILE A 85 -0.40 -11.24 8.67
C ILE A 85 -1.56 -10.39 8.16
N CYS A 86 -1.63 -10.06 6.86
CA CYS A 86 -2.77 -9.34 6.30
C CYS A 86 -4.07 -10.14 6.50
N ARG A 87 -4.04 -11.47 6.33
CA ARG A 87 -5.18 -12.36 6.62
C ARG A 87 -5.59 -12.30 8.09
N MET A 88 -4.64 -12.46 9.01
CA MET A 88 -4.91 -12.41 10.45
C MET A 88 -5.53 -11.07 10.87
N LEU A 89 -4.98 -9.97 10.38
CA LEU A 89 -5.47 -8.62 10.71
C LEU A 89 -6.87 -8.37 10.15
N GLU A 90 -7.15 -8.78 8.91
CA GLU A 90 -8.47 -8.63 8.29
C GLU A 90 -9.52 -9.47 9.02
N HIS A 91 -9.22 -10.75 9.33
CA HIS A 91 -10.10 -11.59 10.12
C HIS A 91 -10.36 -11.04 11.53
N ALA A 92 -9.41 -10.33 12.12
CA ALA A 92 -9.59 -9.64 13.40
C ALA A 92 -10.38 -8.31 13.27
N GLY A 93 -10.80 -7.94 12.06
CA GLY A 93 -11.63 -6.76 11.79
C GLY A 93 -10.86 -5.50 11.41
N ALA A 94 -9.65 -5.65 10.85
CA ALA A 94 -8.97 -4.51 10.23
C ALA A 94 -9.78 -4.01 9.03
N ASP A 95 -9.95 -2.69 8.93
CA ASP A 95 -10.59 -2.06 7.79
C ASP A 95 -9.58 -1.96 6.62
N VAL A 96 -9.87 -2.68 5.52
CA VAL A 96 -9.01 -2.74 4.33
C VAL A 96 -8.94 -1.39 3.60
N ASN A 97 -9.95 -0.53 3.77
CA ASN A 97 -10.05 0.79 3.15
C ASN A 97 -9.54 1.93 4.04
N SER A 98 -8.99 1.62 5.20
CA SER A 98 -8.32 2.62 6.03
C SER A 98 -7.22 3.34 5.25
N HIS A 99 -7.07 4.64 5.48
CA HIS A 99 -6.01 5.46 4.88
C HIS A 99 -5.17 6.18 5.95
N ASP A 100 -3.92 6.46 5.62
CA ASP A 100 -3.04 7.28 6.47
C ASP A 100 -3.29 8.79 6.27
N ASN A 101 -2.50 9.65 6.96
CA ASN A 101 -2.60 11.11 6.83
C ASN A 101 -2.29 11.65 5.43
N LYS A 102 -1.83 10.81 4.51
CA LYS A 102 -1.63 11.16 3.10
C LYS A 102 -2.70 10.53 2.18
N GLY A 103 -3.78 10.02 2.75
CA GLY A 103 -4.82 9.32 1.99
C GLY A 103 -4.42 7.93 1.47
N ARG A 104 -3.23 7.41 1.81
CA ARG A 104 -2.71 6.16 1.26
C ARG A 104 -3.30 4.95 1.95
N THR A 105 -3.86 4.03 1.15
CA THR A 105 -4.41 2.75 1.61
C THR A 105 -3.36 1.64 1.66
N ALA A 106 -3.73 0.49 2.25
CA ALA A 106 -2.90 -0.72 2.22
C ALA A 106 -2.68 -1.20 0.77
N LEU A 107 -3.73 -1.14 -0.08
CA LEU A 107 -3.65 -1.53 -1.50
C LEU A 107 -2.63 -0.69 -2.28
N MET A 108 -2.65 0.63 -2.14
CA MET A 108 -1.68 1.52 -2.80
C MET A 108 -0.23 1.18 -2.40
N ARG A 109 -0.01 0.81 -1.14
CA ARG A 109 1.32 0.46 -0.63
C ARG A 109 1.81 -0.87 -1.16
N ALA A 110 0.93 -1.86 -1.25
CA ALA A 110 1.24 -3.17 -1.82
C ALA A 110 1.53 -3.04 -3.34
N ALA A 111 0.68 -2.32 -4.07
CA ALA A 111 0.83 -2.09 -5.51
C ALA A 111 2.14 -1.38 -5.87
N LEU A 112 2.52 -0.33 -5.12
CA LEU A 112 3.80 0.37 -5.31
C LEU A 112 5.02 -0.55 -5.17
N LEU A 113 4.97 -1.52 -4.24
CA LEU A 113 6.11 -2.38 -3.95
C LEU A 113 6.11 -3.71 -4.71
N GLY A 114 5.03 -4.03 -5.44
CA GLY A 114 4.92 -5.26 -6.21
C GLY A 114 4.59 -6.48 -5.35
N GLU A 115 3.77 -6.30 -4.33
CA GLU A 115 3.36 -7.35 -3.41
C GLU A 115 2.09 -8.04 -3.96
N THR A 116 2.23 -8.79 -5.06
CA THR A 116 1.13 -9.30 -5.89
C THR A 116 0.10 -10.10 -5.11
N GLU A 117 0.52 -11.01 -4.24
CA GLU A 117 -0.39 -11.83 -3.44
C GLU A 117 -1.22 -10.99 -2.46
N VAL A 118 -0.59 -9.95 -1.88
CA VAL A 118 -1.28 -9.02 -0.98
C VAL A 118 -2.25 -8.14 -1.76
N VAL A 119 -1.87 -7.65 -2.96
CA VAL A 119 -2.75 -6.88 -3.85
C VAL A 119 -4.01 -7.70 -4.17
N ASN A 120 -3.84 -8.93 -4.65
CA ASN A 120 -4.96 -9.81 -4.98
C ASN A 120 -5.85 -10.12 -3.77
N TYR A 121 -5.23 -10.35 -2.61
CA TYR A 121 -5.97 -10.58 -1.37
C TYR A 121 -6.81 -9.37 -0.96
N LEU A 122 -6.22 -8.17 -0.95
CA LEU A 122 -6.93 -6.94 -0.55
C LEU A 122 -8.08 -6.61 -1.52
N ILE A 123 -7.88 -6.79 -2.83
CA ILE A 123 -8.93 -6.66 -3.84
C ILE A 123 -10.08 -7.64 -3.54
N GLY A 124 -9.77 -8.92 -3.31
CA GLY A 124 -10.74 -9.94 -2.96
C GLY A 124 -11.50 -9.68 -1.64
N LYS A 125 -10.97 -8.82 -0.78
CA LYS A 125 -11.59 -8.36 0.47
C LYS A 125 -12.28 -7.01 0.37
N GLY A 126 -12.49 -6.50 -0.85
CA GLY A 126 -13.25 -5.29 -1.11
C GLY A 126 -12.45 -4.00 -0.91
N ALA A 127 -11.13 -4.06 -1.10
CA ALA A 127 -10.34 -2.82 -1.18
C ALA A 127 -10.80 -1.97 -2.37
N ASP A 128 -11.01 -0.68 -2.15
CA ASP A 128 -11.37 0.26 -3.21
C ASP A 128 -10.16 0.48 -4.14
N VAL A 129 -10.25 -0.11 -5.35
CA VAL A 129 -9.19 -0.02 -6.37
C VAL A 129 -9.04 1.39 -6.95
N ASN A 130 -10.08 2.22 -6.81
CA ASN A 130 -10.13 3.60 -7.30
C ASN A 130 -9.93 4.65 -6.20
N ALA A 131 -9.61 4.23 -4.98
CA ALA A 131 -9.27 5.16 -3.91
C ALA A 131 -8.15 6.11 -4.35
N LYS A 132 -8.23 7.37 -3.93
CA LYS A 132 -7.24 8.41 -4.23
C LYS A 132 -6.54 8.88 -2.96
N ASP A 133 -5.23 9.05 -3.04
CA ASP A 133 -4.46 9.70 -1.97
C ASP A 133 -4.62 11.24 -2.00
N GLU A 134 -3.95 11.97 -1.11
CA GLU A 134 -4.02 13.45 -1.05
C GLU A 134 -3.52 14.14 -2.32
N GLU A 135 -2.67 13.48 -3.13
CA GLU A 135 -2.26 13.97 -4.43
C GLU A 135 -3.18 13.51 -5.58
N GLY A 136 -4.28 12.83 -5.28
CA GLY A 136 -5.22 12.27 -6.26
C GLY A 136 -4.71 10.99 -6.93
N ARG A 137 -3.65 10.37 -6.44
CA ARG A 137 -3.06 9.17 -7.04
C ARG A 137 -3.83 7.91 -6.64
N THR A 138 -4.00 7.00 -7.61
CA THR A 138 -4.60 5.69 -7.41
C THR A 138 -3.53 4.60 -7.25
N ALA A 139 -3.95 3.40 -6.83
CA ALA A 139 -3.07 2.22 -6.78
C ALA A 139 -2.47 1.88 -8.16
N LEU A 140 -3.25 2.05 -9.25
CA LEU A 140 -2.78 1.85 -10.62
C LEU A 140 -1.65 2.82 -10.99
N MET A 141 -1.76 4.10 -10.62
CA MET A 141 -0.70 5.08 -10.84
C MET A 141 0.57 4.77 -10.07
N GLU A 142 0.45 4.27 -8.84
CA GLU A 142 1.59 3.85 -8.03
C GLU A 142 2.28 2.61 -8.64
N ALA A 143 1.51 1.60 -9.06
CA ALA A 143 2.03 0.42 -9.76
C ALA A 143 2.71 0.79 -11.08
N THR A 144 2.11 1.70 -11.87
CA THR A 144 2.72 2.22 -13.11
C THR A 144 4.06 2.90 -12.84
N THR A 145 4.11 3.78 -11.82
CA THR A 145 5.33 4.50 -11.46
C THR A 145 6.46 3.56 -11.05
N ALA A 146 6.12 2.44 -10.41
CA ALA A 146 7.07 1.42 -9.96
C ALA A 146 7.33 0.30 -10.98
N TYR A 147 6.74 0.37 -12.18
CA TYR A 147 6.83 -0.66 -13.23
C TYR A 147 6.40 -2.04 -12.73
N LYS A 148 5.19 -2.13 -12.16
CA LYS A 148 4.63 -3.35 -11.57
C LYS A 148 3.48 -3.90 -12.42
N LEU A 149 3.83 -4.59 -13.53
CA LEU A 149 2.85 -5.04 -14.53
C LEU A 149 1.80 -6.02 -13.99
N GLU A 150 2.20 -6.94 -13.11
CA GLU A 150 1.28 -7.92 -12.52
C GLU A 150 0.24 -7.22 -11.62
N GLU A 151 0.67 -6.23 -10.82
CA GLU A 151 -0.21 -5.42 -9.99
C GLU A 151 -1.11 -4.53 -10.84
N MET A 152 -0.59 -3.94 -11.92
CA MET A 152 -1.40 -3.16 -12.87
C MET A 152 -2.48 -4.03 -13.48
N LYS A 153 -2.15 -5.26 -13.89
CA LYS A 153 -3.13 -6.20 -14.43
C LYS A 153 -4.19 -6.55 -13.39
N SER A 154 -3.79 -6.94 -12.18
CA SER A 154 -4.72 -7.27 -11.09
C SER A 154 -5.68 -6.12 -10.77
N LEU A 155 -5.18 -4.88 -10.77
CA LEU A 155 -5.99 -3.69 -10.51
C LEU A 155 -6.98 -3.42 -11.66
N LEU A 156 -6.55 -3.52 -12.92
CA LEU A 156 -7.41 -3.30 -14.10
C LEU A 156 -8.49 -4.39 -14.21
N ASP A 157 -8.13 -5.65 -13.98
CA ASP A 157 -9.08 -6.78 -13.95
C ASP A 157 -10.14 -6.59 -12.84
N ALA A 158 -9.79 -5.88 -11.76
CA ALA A 158 -10.69 -5.53 -10.66
C ALA A 158 -11.46 -4.22 -10.88
N GLY A 159 -11.36 -3.59 -12.07
CA GLY A 159 -12.11 -2.39 -12.43
C GLY A 159 -11.45 -1.07 -12.03
N ALA A 160 -10.12 -1.04 -11.89
CA ALA A 160 -9.41 0.24 -11.75
C ALA A 160 -9.62 1.10 -13.01
N ASP A 161 -9.94 2.37 -12.79
CA ASP A 161 -10.10 3.34 -13.89
C ASP A 161 -8.72 3.68 -14.48
N VAL A 162 -8.44 3.16 -15.68
CA VAL A 162 -7.19 3.39 -16.41
C VAL A 162 -6.98 4.88 -16.76
N ASN A 163 -8.08 5.63 -16.85
CA ASN A 163 -8.12 7.05 -17.21
C ASN A 163 -8.27 7.99 -16.00
N ALA A 164 -8.22 7.44 -14.78
CA ALA A 164 -8.21 8.26 -13.57
C ALA A 164 -7.10 9.33 -13.65
N VAL A 165 -7.40 10.52 -13.12
CA VAL A 165 -6.44 11.62 -13.07
C VAL A 165 -6.10 11.98 -11.63
N ASP A 166 -4.85 12.38 -11.41
CA ASP A 166 -4.38 12.96 -10.16
C ASP A 166 -4.73 14.45 -10.04
N ASN A 167 -4.31 15.12 -8.97
CA ASN A 167 -4.59 16.53 -8.72
C ASN A 167 -3.92 17.49 -9.73
N LYS A 168 -3.11 16.98 -10.64
CA LYS A 168 -2.52 17.75 -11.76
C LYS A 168 -3.18 17.43 -13.10
N GLY A 169 -4.18 16.54 -13.10
CA GLY A 169 -4.79 16.00 -14.31
C GLY A 169 -3.98 14.92 -14.99
N CYS A 170 -2.90 14.40 -14.34
CA CYS A 170 -2.04 13.38 -14.94
C CYS A 170 -2.65 11.99 -14.80
N THR A 171 -2.65 11.24 -15.92
CA THR A 171 -3.09 9.84 -15.99
C THR A 171 -1.93 8.86 -15.75
N ALA A 172 -2.24 7.57 -15.59
CA ALA A 172 -1.24 6.50 -15.59
C ALA A 172 -0.43 6.47 -16.90
N LEU A 173 -1.07 6.74 -18.05
CA LEU A 173 -0.38 6.80 -19.35
C LEU A 173 0.66 7.92 -19.43
N MET A 174 0.38 9.10 -18.88
CA MET A 174 1.32 10.20 -18.81
C MET A 174 2.55 9.85 -17.94
N ARG A 175 2.33 9.11 -16.84
CA ARG A 175 3.42 8.60 -16.00
C ARG A 175 4.26 7.55 -16.73
N ALA A 176 3.62 6.62 -17.45
CA ALA A 176 4.32 5.64 -18.28
C ALA A 176 5.17 6.30 -19.37
N ALA A 177 4.64 7.35 -20.02
CA ALA A 177 5.36 8.14 -21.02
C ALA A 177 6.61 8.82 -20.44
N TYR A 178 6.50 9.39 -19.22
CA TYR A 178 7.63 9.98 -18.52
C TYR A 178 8.72 8.95 -18.16
N ILE A 179 8.31 7.75 -17.72
CA ILE A 179 9.22 6.66 -17.38
C ILE A 179 9.97 6.19 -18.64
N GLY A 180 9.26 6.09 -19.78
CA GLY A 180 9.86 5.84 -21.07
C GLY A 180 9.97 4.36 -21.47
N TYR A 181 9.23 3.46 -20.83
CA TYR A 181 9.19 2.04 -21.21
C TYR A 181 8.03 1.75 -22.16
N PRO A 182 8.31 1.29 -23.42
CA PRO A 182 7.26 1.01 -24.41
C PRO A 182 6.22 -0.02 -23.94
N GLU A 183 6.65 -1.00 -23.15
CA GLU A 183 5.78 -2.05 -22.62
C GLU A 183 4.69 -1.49 -21.71
N LEU A 184 5.01 -0.54 -20.84
CA LEU A 184 4.02 0.12 -19.97
C LEU A 184 2.97 0.87 -20.78
N ILE A 185 3.44 1.59 -21.81
CA ILE A 185 2.58 2.39 -22.68
C ILE A 185 1.64 1.48 -23.45
N ARG A 186 2.16 0.42 -24.09
CA ARG A 186 1.34 -0.57 -24.82
C ARG A 186 0.34 -1.22 -23.88
N PHE A 187 0.79 -1.69 -22.74
CA PHE A 187 -0.06 -2.33 -21.75
C PHE A 187 -1.25 -1.44 -21.35
N LEU A 188 -1.00 -0.17 -21.03
CA LEU A 188 -2.09 0.76 -20.68
C LEU A 188 -3.04 1.05 -21.85
N ILE A 189 -2.52 1.22 -23.07
CA ILE A 189 -3.34 1.44 -24.28
C ILE A 189 -4.21 0.21 -24.57
N GLU A 190 -3.66 -1.01 -24.46
CA GLU A 190 -4.41 -2.26 -24.64
C GLU A 190 -5.55 -2.41 -23.63
N HIS A 191 -5.41 -1.78 -22.45
CA HIS A 191 -6.43 -1.74 -21.40
C HIS A 191 -7.31 -0.47 -21.44
N GLY A 192 -7.30 0.27 -22.57
CA GLY A 192 -8.22 1.39 -22.79
C GLY A 192 -7.74 2.75 -22.30
N ALA A 193 -6.44 2.94 -22.09
CA ALA A 193 -5.92 4.27 -21.78
C ALA A 193 -6.13 5.23 -22.96
N ASP A 194 -6.77 6.37 -22.67
CA ASP A 194 -7.07 7.41 -23.67
C ASP A 194 -5.86 8.34 -23.87
N LYS A 195 -5.27 8.29 -25.05
CA LYS A 195 -4.12 9.10 -25.45
C LYS A 195 -4.46 10.59 -25.63
N THR A 196 -5.74 10.92 -25.77
CA THR A 196 -6.22 12.29 -26.05
C THR A 196 -6.48 13.11 -24.79
N LEU A 197 -6.43 12.48 -23.61
CA LEU A 197 -6.58 13.17 -22.34
C LEU A 197 -5.42 14.14 -22.11
N LYS A 198 -5.77 15.32 -21.61
CA LYS A 198 -4.84 16.39 -21.28
C LYS A 198 -4.78 16.58 -19.76
N ASP A 199 -3.58 16.85 -19.26
CA ASP A 199 -3.44 17.36 -17.90
C ASP A 199 -4.02 18.78 -17.77
N TYR A 200 -4.03 19.34 -16.57
CA TYR A 200 -4.57 20.68 -16.32
C TYR A 200 -3.73 21.83 -16.94
N GLN A 201 -2.56 21.52 -17.51
CA GLN A 201 -1.73 22.45 -18.27
C GLN A 201 -1.92 22.29 -19.79
N GLY A 202 -2.78 21.37 -20.22
CA GLY A 202 -3.06 21.07 -21.63
C GLY A 202 -2.09 20.08 -22.28
N ASN A 203 -1.23 19.39 -21.52
CA ASN A 203 -0.27 18.43 -22.05
C ASN A 203 -0.92 17.07 -22.27
N LEU A 204 -0.64 16.44 -23.39
CA LEU A 204 -0.93 15.03 -23.70
C LEU A 204 0.19 14.11 -23.16
N ALA A 205 -0.05 12.81 -23.11
CA ALA A 205 0.96 11.83 -22.70
C ALA A 205 2.27 11.94 -23.50
N ILE A 206 2.21 12.23 -24.80
CA ILE A 206 3.39 12.40 -25.64
C ILE A 206 4.31 13.55 -25.19
N HIS A 207 3.77 14.59 -24.56
CA HIS A 207 4.56 15.73 -24.07
C HIS A 207 5.39 15.39 -22.83
N TYR A 208 5.09 14.26 -22.16
CA TYR A 208 5.86 13.75 -21.03
C TYR A 208 7.06 12.90 -21.43
N VAL A 209 7.12 12.46 -22.70
CA VAL A 209 8.22 11.63 -23.20
C VAL A 209 9.52 12.40 -23.17
N ARG A 210 10.51 11.83 -22.51
CA ARG A 210 11.87 12.39 -22.48
C ARG A 210 12.50 12.35 -23.88
N LYS A 211 13.35 13.33 -24.20
CA LYS A 211 13.98 13.47 -25.54
C LYS A 211 14.65 12.19 -26.00
N GLU A 212 15.33 11.49 -25.09
CA GLU A 212 16.07 10.26 -25.36
C GLU A 212 15.18 9.09 -25.82
N CYS A 213 13.90 9.09 -25.42
CA CYS A 213 12.93 8.03 -25.72
C CYS A 213 11.92 8.46 -26.81
N PHE A 214 12.02 9.69 -27.35
CA PHE A 214 10.96 10.25 -28.18
C PHE A 214 10.75 9.47 -29.47
N GLU A 215 11.83 9.12 -30.18
CA GLU A 215 11.75 8.37 -31.45
C GLU A 215 11.07 7.02 -31.28
N ASP A 216 11.33 6.32 -30.18
CA ASP A 216 10.80 5.00 -29.92
C ASP A 216 9.31 5.02 -29.49
N LEU A 217 8.86 6.12 -28.88
CA LEU A 217 7.55 6.18 -28.20
C LEU A 217 6.52 7.03 -28.94
N GLN A 218 6.94 7.95 -29.82
CA GLN A 218 6.01 8.83 -30.53
C GLN A 218 4.95 8.06 -31.35
N GLY A 219 5.35 6.94 -31.95
CA GLY A 219 4.42 6.09 -32.73
C GLY A 219 3.34 5.42 -31.91
N LEU A 220 3.55 5.22 -30.62
CA LEU A 220 2.58 4.63 -29.69
C LEU A 220 1.58 5.68 -29.17
N LEU A 221 2.01 6.94 -29.05
CA LEU A 221 1.26 8.00 -28.36
C LEU A 221 0.59 9.03 -29.30
N LYS A 222 0.85 8.95 -30.60
CA LYS A 222 0.17 9.76 -31.64
C LYS A 222 -1.21 9.22 -32.03
#